data_6aa6f9965e3754e280e988c804cb264b
#
_entry.id   6aa6f9965e3754e280e988c804cb264b
#
_cell.length_a   1.000
_cell.length_b   1.000
_cell.length_c   1.000
_cell.angle_alpha   90.00
_cell.angle_beta   90.00
_cell.angle_gamma   90.00
#
_symmetry.space_group_name_H-M   'P 1'
#
loop_
_entity.id
_entity.type
_entity.pdbx_description
1 polymer ?
#
loop_
_entity_poly.entity_id
_entity_poly.type
_entity_poly.pdbx_seq_one_letter_code
_entity_poly.pdbx_strand_id
1 'polypeptide(L)'
;YYRVRDSLVELRGRSRLTRGTAVLEATGNSYITLKEGLIERVEAVDAHGTERSQGRDLDYSAGRLWIEFTPRGEVRKASGSPNARLLAVTATARTSVSADRIELEFDPGKDESPLRQALAMGGATVESVPVVRPGAPVPDTRKVASDTVLMRMRPGGREIERMETHAPGRLEFIPNAPGRRRRILDANRMSIDYASANVPKLFSAFSVATRTEPAREGLPPLLTWSDNFRASFDARGELVRIEQWDGFRYEEGARRGRADRAVLDELAGRITM
;
A
#
# COMPACT_ATOMS: atom_id res chain seq x y z
N TYR A 1 -6.69 -34.38 -13.03
CA TYR A 1 -6.92 -35.60 -12.26
C TYR A 1 -7.84 -35.32 -11.08
N TYR A 2 -8.93 -36.08 -10.92
CA TYR A 2 -9.92 -35.91 -9.87
C TYR A 2 -9.94 -37.14 -8.95
N ARG A 3 -9.80 -36.91 -7.64
CA ARG A 3 -9.89 -37.95 -6.61
C ARG A 3 -11.17 -37.76 -5.80
N VAL A 4 -12.17 -38.56 -6.05
CA VAL A 4 -13.48 -38.47 -5.36
C VAL A 4 -13.33 -38.68 -3.85
N ARG A 5 -12.46 -39.56 -3.39
CA ARG A 5 -12.25 -39.90 -1.97
C ARG A 5 -11.70 -38.69 -1.15
N ASP A 6 -10.91 -37.83 -1.79
CA ASP A 6 -10.21 -36.74 -1.11
C ASP A 6 -10.89 -35.42 -1.32
N SER A 7 -12.01 -35.37 -2.07
CA SER A 7 -12.68 -34.14 -2.49
C SER A 7 -11.70 -33.15 -3.12
N LEU A 8 -10.73 -33.64 -3.87
CA LEU A 8 -9.62 -32.88 -4.42
C LEU A 8 -9.59 -33.00 -5.95
N VAL A 9 -9.54 -31.85 -6.63
CA VAL A 9 -9.23 -31.77 -8.06
C VAL A 9 -7.78 -31.30 -8.20
N GLU A 10 -6.93 -32.10 -8.82
CA GLU A 10 -5.56 -31.74 -9.15
C GLU A 10 -5.47 -31.44 -10.66
N LEU A 11 -5.02 -30.25 -10.98
CA LEU A 11 -4.68 -29.82 -12.33
C LEU A 11 -3.15 -29.81 -12.45
N ARG A 12 -2.59 -30.72 -13.22
CA ARG A 12 -1.15 -30.89 -13.38
C ARG A 12 -0.61 -30.00 -14.48
N GLY A 13 0.45 -29.26 -14.16
CA GLY A 13 1.08 -28.33 -15.08
C GLY A 13 0.22 -27.07 -15.28
N ARG A 14 0.31 -26.53 -16.48
CA ARG A 14 -0.37 -25.26 -16.81
C ARG A 14 -1.88 -25.36 -16.64
N SER A 15 -2.45 -24.44 -15.90
CA SER A 15 -3.89 -24.36 -15.69
C SER A 15 -4.39 -22.91 -15.76
N ARG A 16 -5.66 -22.75 -16.14
CA ARG A 16 -6.35 -21.49 -16.16
C ARG A 16 -7.73 -21.66 -15.53
N LEU A 17 -8.01 -20.84 -14.53
CA LEU A 17 -9.28 -20.77 -13.82
C LEU A 17 -9.90 -19.40 -14.10
N THR A 18 -11.18 -19.38 -14.45
CA THR A 18 -11.92 -18.13 -14.73
C THR A 18 -13.17 -18.04 -13.87
N ARG A 19 -13.45 -16.84 -13.36
CA ARG A 19 -14.66 -16.54 -12.62
C ARG A 19 -15.08 -15.09 -12.87
N GLY A 20 -16.15 -14.86 -13.59
CA GLY A 20 -16.53 -13.54 -14.04
C GLY A 20 -15.41 -12.88 -14.83
N THR A 21 -14.93 -11.72 -14.37
CA THR A 21 -13.81 -10.99 -14.98
C THR A 21 -12.44 -11.38 -14.39
N ALA A 22 -12.43 -12.23 -13.37
CA ALA A 22 -11.20 -12.71 -12.75
C ALA A 22 -10.64 -13.91 -13.49
N VAL A 23 -9.34 -13.90 -13.75
CA VAL A 23 -8.58 -14.98 -14.38
C VAL A 23 -7.40 -15.30 -13.49
N LEU A 24 -7.20 -16.59 -13.18
CA LEU A 24 -6.01 -17.11 -12.49
C LEU A 24 -5.33 -18.11 -13.40
N GLU A 25 -4.07 -17.88 -13.70
CA GLU A 25 -3.20 -18.77 -14.47
C GLU A 25 -2.08 -19.27 -13.57
N ALA A 26 -1.80 -20.56 -13.64
CA ALA A 26 -0.67 -21.19 -12.98
C ALA A 26 0.21 -21.91 -14.00
N THR A 27 1.52 -21.82 -13.82
CA THR A 27 2.48 -22.59 -14.62
C THR A 27 2.87 -23.89 -13.94
N GLY A 28 2.72 -23.96 -12.63
CA GLY A 28 2.80 -25.19 -11.84
C GLY A 28 1.44 -25.86 -11.64
N ASN A 29 1.36 -26.78 -10.69
CA ASN A 29 0.11 -27.48 -10.38
C ASN A 29 -0.90 -26.56 -9.67
N SER A 30 -2.18 -26.87 -9.89
CA SER A 30 -3.27 -26.26 -9.12
C SER A 30 -4.08 -27.33 -8.41
N TYR A 31 -4.54 -27.01 -7.20
CA TYR A 31 -5.31 -27.88 -6.34
C TYR A 31 -6.61 -27.20 -5.95
N ILE A 32 -7.74 -27.85 -6.18
CA ILE A 32 -9.06 -27.34 -5.80
C ILE A 32 -9.64 -28.31 -4.78
N THR A 33 -9.78 -27.84 -3.55
CA THR A 33 -10.42 -28.61 -2.47
C THR A 33 -11.92 -28.33 -2.50
N LEU A 34 -12.68 -29.42 -2.47
CA LEU A 34 -14.14 -29.37 -2.44
C LEU A 34 -14.64 -29.80 -1.06
N LYS A 35 -15.70 -29.15 -0.58
CA LYS A 35 -16.46 -29.54 0.58
C LYS A 35 -17.94 -29.59 0.20
N GLU A 36 -18.57 -30.76 0.37
CA GLU A 36 -19.96 -30.98 -0.02
C GLU A 36 -20.26 -30.61 -1.48
N GLY A 37 -19.27 -30.83 -2.37
CA GLY A 37 -19.38 -30.48 -3.80
C GLY A 37 -19.12 -28.98 -4.13
N LEU A 38 -18.89 -28.13 -3.14
CA LEU A 38 -18.59 -26.72 -3.31
C LEU A 38 -17.08 -26.46 -3.19
N ILE A 39 -16.57 -25.47 -3.91
CA ILE A 39 -15.16 -25.07 -3.81
C ILE A 39 -14.94 -24.41 -2.45
N GLU A 40 -14.07 -25.02 -1.62
CA GLU A 40 -13.65 -24.47 -0.34
C GLU A 40 -12.34 -23.69 -0.49
N ARG A 41 -11.39 -24.22 -1.29
CA ARG A 41 -10.08 -23.61 -1.47
C ARG A 41 -9.51 -23.91 -2.86
N VAL A 42 -8.83 -22.91 -3.39
CA VAL A 42 -7.96 -23.04 -4.58
C VAL A 42 -6.53 -22.74 -4.15
N GLU A 43 -5.60 -23.60 -4.55
CA GLU A 43 -4.17 -23.39 -4.43
C GLU A 43 -3.55 -23.48 -5.83
N ALA A 44 -2.67 -22.53 -6.17
CA ALA A 44 -2.03 -22.47 -7.48
C ALA A 44 -0.54 -22.15 -7.32
N VAL A 45 0.33 -22.91 -7.99
CA VAL A 45 1.78 -22.78 -7.93
C VAL A 45 2.29 -21.98 -9.12
N ASP A 46 3.22 -21.05 -8.87
CA ASP A 46 3.75 -20.10 -9.85
C ASP A 46 2.60 -19.40 -10.59
N ALA A 47 1.81 -18.71 -9.80
CA ALA A 47 0.52 -18.20 -10.23
C ALA A 47 0.53 -16.69 -10.49
N HIS A 48 -0.23 -16.32 -11.51
CA HIS A 48 -0.53 -14.94 -11.89
C HIS A 48 -2.04 -14.81 -12.10
N GLY A 49 -2.62 -13.76 -11.57
CA GLY A 49 -4.05 -13.50 -11.73
C GLY A 49 -4.32 -12.07 -12.18
N THR A 50 -5.45 -11.89 -12.86
CA THR A 50 -5.95 -10.59 -13.27
C THR A 50 -7.43 -10.49 -12.94
N GLU A 51 -7.86 -9.30 -12.55
CA GLU A 51 -9.27 -8.97 -12.37
C GLU A 51 -9.52 -7.59 -12.97
N ARG A 52 -10.56 -7.47 -13.79
CA ARG A 52 -10.99 -6.23 -14.44
C ARG A 52 -12.37 -5.86 -13.93
N SER A 53 -12.48 -4.71 -13.28
CA SER A 53 -13.74 -4.19 -12.76
C SER A 53 -13.93 -2.73 -13.15
N GLN A 54 -15.14 -2.19 -12.99
CA GLN A 54 -15.37 -0.76 -13.24
C GLN A 54 -14.48 0.10 -12.33
N GLY A 55 -13.53 0.81 -12.95
CA GLY A 55 -12.65 1.77 -12.28
C GLY A 55 -11.41 1.19 -11.61
N ARG A 56 -11.18 -0.14 -11.68
CA ARG A 56 -9.98 -0.76 -11.13
C ARG A 56 -9.58 -2.02 -11.89
N ASP A 57 -8.33 -2.06 -12.33
CA ASP A 57 -7.67 -3.24 -12.83
C ASP A 57 -6.69 -3.77 -11.79
N LEU A 58 -6.73 -5.07 -11.52
CA LEU A 58 -5.81 -5.76 -10.63
C LEU A 58 -4.98 -6.77 -11.39
N ASP A 59 -3.68 -6.79 -11.12
CA ASP A 59 -2.75 -7.85 -11.48
C ASP A 59 -2.06 -8.35 -10.22
N TYR A 60 -2.01 -9.65 -10.00
CA TYR A 60 -1.36 -10.22 -8.82
C TYR A 60 -0.59 -11.49 -9.17
N SER A 61 0.51 -11.73 -8.47
CA SER A 61 1.35 -12.91 -8.67
C SER A 61 2.05 -13.33 -7.38
N ALA A 62 2.36 -14.63 -7.27
CA ALA A 62 3.20 -15.19 -6.22
C ALA A 62 3.72 -16.56 -6.64
N GLY A 63 4.78 -17.06 -5.99
CA GLY A 63 5.22 -18.44 -6.14
C GLY A 63 4.12 -19.45 -5.78
N ARG A 64 3.23 -19.10 -4.85
CA ARG A 64 2.04 -19.88 -4.51
C ARG A 64 0.91 -18.94 -4.08
N LEU A 65 -0.28 -19.14 -4.62
CA LEU A 65 -1.51 -18.43 -4.26
C LEU A 65 -2.49 -19.39 -3.61
N TRP A 66 -3.15 -18.94 -2.54
CA TRP A 66 -4.27 -19.63 -1.89
C TRP A 66 -5.47 -18.68 -1.88
N ILE A 67 -6.63 -19.21 -2.25
CA ILE A 67 -7.89 -18.50 -2.19
C ILE A 67 -8.89 -19.39 -1.45
N GLU A 68 -9.45 -18.87 -0.37
CA GLU A 68 -10.46 -19.54 0.43
C GLU A 68 -11.84 -18.94 0.15
N PHE A 69 -12.84 -19.81 0.07
CA PHE A 69 -14.21 -19.44 -0.24
C PHE A 69 -15.15 -19.77 0.92
N THR A 70 -16.25 -19.03 1.00
CA THR A 70 -17.39 -19.39 1.85
C THR A 70 -18.20 -20.52 1.18
N PRO A 71 -19.13 -21.19 1.93
CA PRO A 71 -20.05 -22.14 1.31
C PRO A 71 -20.93 -21.55 0.20
N ARG A 72 -21.07 -20.23 0.12
CA ARG A 72 -21.77 -19.53 -0.97
C ARG A 72 -20.87 -19.26 -2.18
N GLY A 73 -19.60 -19.62 -2.08
CA GLY A 73 -18.62 -19.41 -3.14
C GLY A 73 -18.01 -17.98 -3.16
N GLU A 74 -18.24 -17.16 -2.16
CA GLU A 74 -17.64 -15.83 -2.04
C GLU A 74 -16.19 -15.95 -1.54
N VAL A 75 -15.29 -15.08 -2.02
CA VAL A 75 -13.91 -15.04 -1.51
C VAL A 75 -13.92 -14.55 -0.07
N ARG A 76 -13.31 -15.30 0.83
CA ARG A 76 -13.14 -14.94 2.24
C ARG A 76 -11.71 -14.46 2.52
N LYS A 77 -10.72 -15.16 2.00
CA LYS A 77 -9.31 -14.86 2.17
C LYS A 77 -8.54 -15.21 0.91
N ALA A 78 -7.54 -14.41 0.57
CA ALA A 78 -6.53 -14.77 -0.43
C ALA A 78 -5.15 -14.50 0.16
N SER A 79 -4.16 -15.32 -0.18
CA SER A 79 -2.78 -15.09 0.21
C SER A 79 -1.82 -15.57 -0.87
N GLY A 80 -0.70 -14.84 -1.00
CA GLY A 80 0.38 -15.18 -1.92
C GLY A 80 1.73 -15.18 -1.21
N SER A 81 2.58 -16.16 -1.49
CA SER A 81 3.99 -16.25 -1.07
C SER A 81 4.72 -17.36 -1.83
N PRO A 82 6.06 -17.37 -1.91
CA PRO A 82 6.92 -16.20 -1.72
C PRO A 82 6.80 -15.21 -2.88
N ASN A 83 7.46 -14.05 -2.73
CA ASN A 83 7.56 -13.02 -3.78
C ASN A 83 6.19 -12.50 -4.26
N ALA A 84 5.29 -12.27 -3.32
CA ALA A 84 3.95 -11.78 -3.64
C ALA A 84 3.99 -10.36 -4.20
N ARG A 85 3.20 -10.13 -5.26
CA ARG A 85 3.04 -8.82 -5.91
C ARG A 85 1.58 -8.56 -6.20
N LEU A 86 1.18 -7.32 -6.02
CA LEU A 86 -0.14 -6.80 -6.38
C LEU A 86 0.04 -5.47 -7.10
N LEU A 87 -0.61 -5.29 -8.23
CA LEU A 87 -0.69 -4.04 -8.96
C LEU A 87 -2.15 -3.66 -9.12
N ALA A 88 -2.53 -2.50 -8.60
CA ALA A 88 -3.84 -1.90 -8.79
C ALA A 88 -3.71 -0.65 -9.69
N VAL A 89 -4.45 -0.62 -10.77
CA VAL A 89 -4.53 0.55 -11.68
C VAL A 89 -5.92 1.15 -11.57
N THR A 90 -5.98 2.43 -11.23
CA THR A 90 -7.20 3.22 -11.15
C THR A 90 -7.11 4.43 -12.07
N ALA A 91 -8.18 5.21 -12.16
CA ALA A 91 -8.19 6.45 -12.94
C ALA A 91 -7.22 7.53 -12.40
N THR A 92 -6.74 7.39 -11.15
CA THR A 92 -5.94 8.42 -10.46
C THR A 92 -4.53 7.98 -10.12
N ALA A 93 -4.30 6.67 -9.97
CA ALA A 93 -3.00 6.15 -9.57
C ALA A 93 -2.78 4.72 -10.04
N ARG A 94 -1.51 4.37 -10.17
CA ARG A 94 -1.00 3.01 -10.28
C ARG A 94 -0.30 2.68 -8.97
N THR A 95 -0.87 1.74 -8.20
CA THR A 95 -0.33 1.33 -6.90
C THR A 95 0.19 -0.09 -6.98
N SER A 96 1.47 -0.27 -6.67
CA SER A 96 2.11 -1.58 -6.56
C SER A 96 2.40 -1.91 -5.10
N VAL A 97 2.18 -3.17 -4.74
CA VAL A 97 2.56 -3.75 -3.45
C VAL A 97 3.45 -4.95 -3.74
N SER A 98 4.59 -5.04 -3.08
CA SER A 98 5.46 -6.21 -3.11
C SER A 98 5.92 -6.58 -1.71
N ALA A 99 5.96 -7.88 -1.42
CA ALA A 99 6.41 -8.42 -0.14
C ALA A 99 6.76 -9.91 -0.32
N ASP A 100 7.41 -10.52 0.67
CA ASP A 100 7.52 -11.98 0.66
C ASP A 100 6.14 -12.64 0.70
N ARG A 101 5.24 -12.10 1.53
CA ARG A 101 3.86 -12.57 1.67
C ARG A 101 2.86 -11.42 1.68
N ILE A 102 1.75 -11.59 0.96
CA ILE A 102 0.58 -10.71 1.01
C ILE A 102 -0.65 -11.54 1.39
N GLU A 103 -1.39 -11.06 2.38
CA GLU A 103 -2.67 -11.62 2.80
C GLU A 103 -3.79 -10.60 2.58
N LEU A 104 -4.89 -11.03 1.99
CA LEU A 104 -6.08 -10.24 1.75
C LEU A 104 -7.25 -10.89 2.48
N GLU A 105 -7.97 -10.11 3.27
CA GLU A 105 -9.20 -10.55 3.94
C GLU A 105 -10.38 -9.77 3.39
N PHE A 106 -11.48 -10.48 3.15
CA PHE A 106 -12.69 -9.94 2.53
C PHE A 106 -13.87 -10.08 3.48
N ASP A 107 -14.84 -9.19 3.36
CA ASP A 107 -16.15 -9.29 4.01
C ASP A 107 -17.11 -9.96 3.02
N PRO A 108 -17.47 -11.25 3.21
CA PRO A 108 -18.38 -11.94 2.31
C PRO A 108 -19.76 -11.29 2.31
N GLY A 109 -20.24 -10.90 1.15
CA GLY A 109 -21.55 -10.29 0.93
C GLY A 109 -22.40 -11.14 -0.03
N LYS A 110 -23.63 -10.68 -0.34
CA LYS A 110 -24.52 -11.45 -1.22
C LYS A 110 -24.05 -11.49 -2.68
N ASP A 111 -23.42 -10.42 -3.15
CA ASP A 111 -23.06 -10.26 -4.57
C ASP A 111 -21.57 -9.99 -4.79
N GLU A 112 -20.88 -9.42 -3.81
CA GLU A 112 -19.46 -9.07 -3.86
C GLU A 112 -18.77 -9.44 -2.54
N SER A 113 -17.45 -9.67 -2.62
CA SER A 113 -16.58 -9.83 -1.45
C SER A 113 -15.67 -8.60 -1.36
N PRO A 114 -16.12 -7.50 -0.74
CA PRO A 114 -15.29 -6.31 -0.61
C PRO A 114 -14.05 -6.59 0.24
N LEU A 115 -12.92 -6.05 -0.17
CA LEU A 115 -11.68 -6.13 0.59
C LEU A 115 -11.84 -5.39 1.93
N ARG A 116 -11.58 -6.07 3.03
CA ARG A 116 -11.59 -5.51 4.38
C ARG A 116 -10.21 -5.02 4.80
N GLN A 117 -9.20 -5.85 4.57
CA GLN A 117 -7.82 -5.49 4.86
C GLN A 117 -6.82 -6.23 3.97
N ALA A 118 -5.65 -5.62 3.81
CA ALA A 118 -4.49 -6.20 3.17
C ALA A 118 -3.28 -6.10 4.12
N LEU A 119 -2.57 -7.21 4.31
CA LEU A 119 -1.37 -7.31 5.13
C LEU A 119 -0.21 -7.79 4.24
N ALA A 120 0.83 -6.96 4.12
CA ALA A 120 2.06 -7.28 3.42
C ALA A 120 3.19 -7.48 4.43
N MET A 121 3.93 -8.59 4.34
CA MET A 121 4.94 -9.03 5.30
C MET A 121 6.21 -9.51 4.60
N GLY A 122 7.37 -9.26 5.23
CA GLY A 122 8.68 -9.64 4.72
C GLY A 122 9.17 -8.66 3.65
N GLY A 123 9.69 -7.51 4.08
CA GLY A 123 10.21 -6.48 3.18
C GLY A 123 9.14 -5.81 2.32
N ALA A 124 8.00 -5.48 2.93
CA ALA A 124 6.87 -4.88 2.23
C ALA A 124 7.22 -3.51 1.65
N THR A 125 6.87 -3.31 0.38
CA THR A 125 6.96 -2.03 -0.31
C THR A 125 5.62 -1.71 -0.96
N VAL A 126 5.11 -0.50 -0.71
CA VAL A 126 3.91 0.06 -1.34
C VAL A 126 4.32 1.31 -2.10
N GLU A 127 4.15 1.32 -3.41
CA GLU A 127 4.47 2.46 -4.26
C GLU A 127 3.22 2.92 -5.02
N SER A 128 2.91 4.20 -4.91
CA SER A 128 1.76 4.82 -5.60
C SER A 128 2.26 5.91 -6.55
N VAL A 129 2.17 5.63 -7.84
CA VAL A 129 2.52 6.55 -8.92
C VAL A 129 1.23 7.19 -9.43
N PRO A 130 1.10 8.52 -9.37
CA PRO A 130 -0.11 9.19 -9.87
C PRO A 130 -0.22 9.09 -11.38
N VAL A 131 -1.46 8.98 -11.88
CA VAL A 131 -1.75 9.13 -13.30
C VAL A 131 -1.81 10.62 -13.63
N VAL A 132 -0.91 11.06 -14.50
CA VAL A 132 -0.82 12.46 -14.93
C VAL A 132 -1.99 12.80 -15.85
N ARG A 133 -2.72 13.85 -15.52
CA ARG A 133 -3.78 14.42 -16.36
C ARG A 133 -3.28 15.72 -17.01
N PRO A 134 -3.55 15.96 -18.29
CA PRO A 134 -3.17 17.22 -18.94
C PRO A 134 -3.73 18.42 -18.19
N GLY A 135 -2.88 19.40 -17.90
CA GLY A 135 -3.27 20.66 -17.23
C GLY A 135 -3.48 20.56 -15.70
N ALA A 136 -3.34 19.41 -15.10
CA ALA A 136 -3.42 19.24 -13.63
C ALA A 136 -2.02 19.27 -13.00
N PRO A 137 -1.88 19.74 -11.74
CA PRO A 137 -0.66 19.56 -10.97
C PRO A 137 -0.30 18.08 -10.89
N VAL A 138 0.98 17.75 -11.08
CA VAL A 138 1.47 16.38 -10.99
C VAL A 138 1.85 16.09 -9.54
N PRO A 139 1.09 15.24 -8.81
CA PRO A 139 1.46 14.85 -7.46
C PRO A 139 2.76 14.04 -7.44
N ASP A 140 3.44 14.02 -6.28
CA ASP A 140 4.63 13.20 -6.10
C ASP A 140 4.28 11.72 -6.04
N THR A 141 5.17 10.87 -6.54
CA THR A 141 5.14 9.44 -6.27
C THR A 141 5.41 9.20 -4.78
N ARG A 142 4.63 8.33 -4.17
CA ARG A 142 4.76 7.98 -2.75
C ARG A 142 5.21 6.53 -2.64
N LYS A 143 6.25 6.30 -1.83
CA LYS A 143 6.76 4.96 -1.59
C LYS A 143 6.90 4.73 -0.09
N VAL A 144 6.26 3.69 0.42
CA VAL A 144 6.40 3.21 1.80
C VAL A 144 7.14 1.88 1.77
N ALA A 145 8.17 1.74 2.57
CA ALA A 145 8.90 0.49 2.77
C ALA A 145 8.98 0.18 4.26
N SER A 146 8.64 -1.04 4.65
CA SER A 146 8.73 -1.55 6.04
C SER A 146 8.74 -3.07 5.98
N ASP A 147 9.13 -3.74 7.06
CA ASP A 147 8.97 -5.20 7.09
C ASP A 147 7.50 -5.61 7.01
N THR A 148 6.62 -4.85 7.65
CA THR A 148 5.18 -5.15 7.68
C THR A 148 4.34 -3.90 7.48
N VAL A 149 3.43 -3.96 6.50
CA VAL A 149 2.46 -2.90 6.18
C VAL A 149 1.05 -3.48 6.24
N LEU A 150 0.18 -2.89 7.05
CA LEU A 150 -1.24 -3.19 7.13
C LEU A 150 -2.06 -2.05 6.51
N MET A 151 -3.00 -2.40 5.64
CA MET A 151 -3.96 -1.49 5.04
C MET A 151 -5.37 -1.94 5.42
N ARG A 152 -6.15 -1.05 6.00
CA ARG A 152 -7.57 -1.25 6.30
C ARG A 152 -8.42 -0.48 5.31
N MET A 153 -9.48 -1.13 4.84
CA MET A 153 -10.41 -0.55 3.88
C MET A 153 -11.67 -0.06 4.58
N ARG A 154 -12.30 0.96 4.02
CA ARG A 154 -13.65 1.36 4.41
C ARG A 154 -14.66 0.29 4.00
N PRO A 155 -15.86 0.26 4.61
CA PRO A 155 -16.95 -0.57 4.13
C PRO A 155 -17.16 -0.42 2.63
N GLY A 156 -17.33 -1.55 1.92
CA GLY A 156 -17.38 -1.60 0.45
C GLY A 156 -16.03 -1.85 -0.23
N GLY A 157 -14.90 -1.82 0.48
CA GLY A 157 -13.59 -2.29 0.01
C GLY A 157 -12.94 -1.49 -1.13
N ARG A 158 -13.46 -0.31 -1.43
CA ARG A 158 -12.98 0.55 -2.54
C ARG A 158 -12.03 1.65 -2.09
N GLU A 159 -12.19 2.10 -0.86
CA GLU A 159 -11.42 3.20 -0.29
C GLU A 159 -10.61 2.74 0.92
N ILE A 160 -9.40 3.25 1.01
CA ILE A 160 -8.53 3.02 2.15
C ILE A 160 -9.05 3.87 3.31
N GLU A 161 -9.16 3.29 4.49
CA GLU A 161 -9.41 4.01 5.74
C GLU A 161 -8.10 4.42 6.38
N ARG A 162 -7.16 3.44 6.50
CA ARG A 162 -5.89 3.63 7.18
C ARG A 162 -4.83 2.70 6.64
N MET A 163 -3.60 3.20 6.54
CA MET A 163 -2.41 2.39 6.31
C MET A 163 -1.44 2.60 7.47
N GLU A 164 -0.81 1.53 7.96
CA GLU A 164 0.14 1.60 9.07
C GLU A 164 1.29 0.61 8.91
N THR A 165 2.48 0.96 9.43
CA THR A 165 3.62 0.06 9.52
C THR A 165 3.68 -0.55 10.93
N HIS A 166 3.98 -1.84 11.02
CA HIS A 166 4.15 -2.55 12.30
C HIS A 166 5.62 -2.79 12.66
N ALA A 167 6.53 -2.27 11.85
CA ALA A 167 7.97 -2.29 12.04
C ALA A 167 8.55 -0.94 11.59
N PRO A 168 9.83 -0.64 11.89
CA PRO A 168 10.50 0.53 11.35
C PRO A 168 10.37 0.59 9.83
N GLY A 169 10.20 1.79 9.31
CA GLY A 169 9.95 1.97 7.89
C GLY A 169 10.39 3.32 7.36
N ARG A 170 10.32 3.44 6.05
CA ARG A 170 10.66 4.63 5.29
C ARG A 170 9.50 5.06 4.42
N LEU A 171 9.18 6.34 4.45
CA LEU A 171 8.27 7.00 3.51
C LEU A 171 9.08 7.95 2.62
N GLU A 172 8.92 7.83 1.31
CA GLU A 172 9.54 8.71 0.33
C GLU A 172 8.48 9.43 -0.50
N PHE A 173 8.70 10.73 -0.71
CA PHE A 173 8.01 11.54 -1.71
C PHE A 173 9.00 11.80 -2.84
N ILE A 174 8.76 11.21 -3.99
CA ILE A 174 9.61 11.29 -5.17
C ILE A 174 8.96 12.29 -6.14
N PRO A 175 9.61 13.41 -6.44
CA PRO A 175 9.05 14.43 -7.30
C PRO A 175 8.80 13.94 -8.72
N ASN A 176 7.62 14.20 -9.25
CA ASN A 176 7.27 14.00 -10.66
C ASN A 176 7.28 15.30 -11.47
N ALA A 177 7.55 16.45 -10.81
CA ALA A 177 7.59 17.76 -11.44
C ALA A 177 8.91 18.47 -11.10
N PRO A 178 9.46 19.30 -12.04
CA PRO A 178 10.64 20.10 -11.79
C PRO A 178 10.45 21.05 -10.61
N GLY A 179 11.52 21.34 -9.87
CA GLY A 179 11.51 22.29 -8.75
C GLY A 179 10.97 21.76 -7.43
N ARG A 180 10.34 20.60 -7.41
CA ARG A 180 9.99 19.90 -6.17
C ARG A 180 11.17 19.14 -5.60
N ARG A 181 11.20 18.97 -4.27
CA ARG A 181 12.29 18.32 -3.57
C ARG A 181 11.90 16.90 -3.15
N ARG A 182 12.80 15.95 -3.31
CA ARG A 182 12.63 14.62 -2.73
C ARG A 182 12.66 14.74 -1.21
N ARG A 183 11.69 14.11 -0.55
CA ARG A 183 11.58 14.05 0.91
C ARG A 183 11.58 12.60 1.35
N ILE A 184 12.36 12.31 2.36
CA ILE A 184 12.50 10.98 2.96
C ILE A 184 12.18 11.13 4.45
N LEU A 185 11.42 10.19 4.98
CA LEU A 185 11.11 10.11 6.39
C LEU A 185 11.34 8.66 6.83
N ASP A 186 12.22 8.48 7.80
CA ASP A 186 12.44 7.23 8.51
C ASP A 186 11.77 7.32 9.88
N ALA A 187 11.07 6.27 10.30
CA ALA A 187 10.40 6.23 11.59
C ALA A 187 10.24 4.79 12.12
N ASN A 188 10.11 4.65 13.43
CA ASN A 188 9.84 3.36 14.06
C ASN A 188 8.41 2.87 13.80
N ARG A 189 7.46 3.80 13.68
CA ARG A 189 6.06 3.53 13.31
C ARG A 189 5.51 4.68 12.49
N MET A 190 4.69 4.36 11.53
CA MET A 190 3.99 5.32 10.68
C MET A 190 2.54 4.90 10.50
N SER A 191 1.66 5.88 10.39
CA SER A 191 0.28 5.65 9.96
C SER A 191 -0.22 6.80 9.10
N ILE A 192 -1.08 6.48 8.14
CA ILE A 192 -1.77 7.43 7.26
C ILE A 192 -3.26 7.16 7.36
N ASP A 193 -4.01 8.14 7.80
CA ASP A 193 -5.48 8.13 7.75
C ASP A 193 -5.93 8.82 6.45
N TYR A 194 -6.91 8.25 5.78
CA TYR A 194 -7.44 8.74 4.51
C TYR A 194 -8.86 9.27 4.67
N ALA A 195 -9.18 10.34 3.97
CA ALA A 195 -10.54 10.78 3.70
C ALA A 195 -11.11 9.98 2.51
N SER A 196 -12.32 10.33 2.06
CA SER A 196 -12.93 9.75 0.85
C SER A 196 -12.03 9.91 -0.37
N ALA A 197 -12.23 9.05 -1.38
CA ALA A 197 -11.46 9.02 -2.63
C ALA A 197 -9.96 8.78 -2.42
N ASN A 198 -9.57 8.12 -1.32
CA ASN A 198 -8.18 7.84 -0.94
C ASN A 198 -7.31 9.10 -0.82
N VAL A 199 -7.91 10.23 -0.44
CA VAL A 199 -7.18 11.47 -0.16
C VAL A 199 -6.52 11.36 1.21
N PRO A 200 -5.19 11.55 1.35
CA PRO A 200 -4.55 11.60 2.66
C PRO A 200 -5.16 12.70 3.51
N LYS A 201 -5.43 12.40 4.78
CA LYS A 201 -5.97 13.35 5.76
C LYS A 201 -4.96 13.68 6.84
N LEU A 202 -4.35 12.65 7.39
CA LEU A 202 -3.42 12.77 8.51
C LEU A 202 -2.32 11.71 8.37
N PHE A 203 -1.08 12.14 8.50
CA PHE A 203 0.07 11.25 8.66
C PHE A 203 0.63 11.45 10.06
N SER A 204 0.93 10.36 10.76
CA SER A 204 1.57 10.37 12.07
C SER A 204 2.73 9.39 12.10
N ALA A 205 3.82 9.77 12.78
CA ALA A 205 4.99 8.92 12.91
C ALA A 205 5.70 9.13 14.26
N PHE A 206 6.46 8.12 14.70
CA PHE A 206 7.21 8.11 15.96
C PHE A 206 8.68 7.79 15.73
N SER A 207 9.58 8.44 16.54
CA SER A 207 11.05 8.35 16.43
C SER A 207 11.48 8.66 15.00
N VAL A 208 11.34 9.91 14.62
CA VAL A 208 11.39 10.36 13.23
C VAL A 208 12.73 11.00 12.90
N ALA A 209 13.27 10.64 11.76
CA ALA A 209 14.32 11.36 11.05
C ALA A 209 13.81 11.72 9.65
N THR A 210 13.91 13.00 9.27
CA THR A 210 13.55 13.42 7.93
C THR A 210 14.75 13.97 7.17
N ARG A 211 14.73 13.81 5.86
CA ARG A 211 15.68 14.39 4.93
C ARG A 211 14.93 15.01 3.75
N THR A 212 15.13 16.29 3.54
CA THR A 212 14.67 16.99 2.35
C THR A 212 15.88 17.32 1.49
N GLU A 213 15.90 16.82 0.26
CA GLU A 213 17.00 17.08 -0.67
C GLU A 213 17.01 18.56 -1.06
N PRO A 214 18.17 19.15 -1.33
CA PRO A 214 18.28 20.55 -1.67
C PRO A 214 17.63 20.84 -3.04
N ALA A 215 17.25 22.10 -3.26
CA ALA A 215 16.69 22.55 -4.53
C ALA A 215 17.73 22.63 -5.66
N ARG A 216 19.00 22.73 -5.31
CA ARG A 216 20.15 22.82 -6.24
C ARG A 216 21.24 21.87 -5.78
N GLU A 217 21.92 21.27 -6.74
CA GLU A 217 23.10 20.45 -6.47
C GLU A 217 24.18 21.25 -5.74
N GLY A 218 24.89 20.60 -4.82
CA GLY A 218 25.94 21.23 -4.00
C GLY A 218 25.46 21.94 -2.75
N LEU A 219 24.14 22.15 -2.56
CA LEU A 219 23.62 22.65 -1.30
C LEU A 219 23.40 21.50 -0.28
N PRO A 220 23.51 21.77 1.03
CA PRO A 220 23.25 20.76 2.04
C PRO A 220 21.75 20.39 2.10
N PRO A 221 21.41 19.14 2.41
CA PRO A 221 20.05 18.76 2.67
C PRO A 221 19.55 19.35 4.01
N LEU A 222 18.25 19.53 4.13
CA LEU A 222 17.62 19.80 5.41
C LEU A 222 17.32 18.48 6.12
N LEU A 223 17.84 18.34 7.33
CA LEU A 223 17.64 17.19 8.20
C LEU A 223 16.83 17.62 9.43
N THR A 224 15.86 16.80 9.83
CA THR A 224 15.15 17.02 11.10
C THR A 224 14.99 15.72 11.88
N TRP A 225 14.89 15.82 13.19
CA TRP A 225 14.64 14.70 14.10
C TRP A 225 13.63 15.12 15.17
N SER A 226 12.78 14.20 15.58
CA SER A 226 11.84 14.38 16.70
C SER A 226 11.29 13.03 17.15
N ASP A 227 10.77 12.95 18.36
CA ASP A 227 10.09 11.74 18.82
C ASP A 227 8.72 11.59 18.17
N ASN A 228 8.05 12.72 17.88
CA ASN A 228 6.71 12.75 17.29
C ASN A 228 6.67 13.63 16.04
N PHE A 229 5.91 13.17 15.06
CA PHE A 229 5.67 13.85 13.79
C PHE A 229 4.20 13.73 13.39
N ARG A 230 3.64 14.82 12.89
CA ARG A 230 2.30 14.87 12.31
C ARG A 230 2.29 15.76 11.07
N ALA A 231 1.68 15.27 9.99
CA ALA A 231 1.40 16.07 8.80
C ALA A 231 -0.10 16.05 8.50
N SER A 232 -0.69 17.21 8.28
CA SER A 232 -2.10 17.38 7.92
C SER A 232 -2.23 17.81 6.47
N PHE A 233 -3.26 17.29 5.81
CA PHE A 233 -3.53 17.53 4.40
C PHE A 233 -4.91 18.16 4.21
N ASP A 234 -5.07 18.96 3.17
CA ASP A 234 -6.35 19.52 2.79
C ASP A 234 -7.25 18.52 2.05
N ALA A 235 -8.44 18.97 1.63
CA ALA A 235 -9.39 18.15 0.89
C ALA A 235 -8.89 17.70 -0.50
N ARG A 236 -7.81 18.27 -1.01
CA ARG A 236 -7.15 17.88 -2.27
C ARG A 236 -5.98 16.93 -2.05
N GLY A 237 -5.63 16.68 -0.77
CA GLY A 237 -4.48 15.87 -0.38
C GLY A 237 -3.15 16.63 -0.49
N GLU A 238 -3.21 17.96 -0.51
CA GLU A 238 -2.01 18.79 -0.43
C GLU A 238 -1.62 19.01 1.03
N LEU A 239 -0.31 19.00 1.28
CA LEU A 239 0.24 19.20 2.60
C LEU A 239 -0.04 20.64 3.08
N VAL A 240 -0.70 20.77 4.23
CA VAL A 240 -1.02 22.08 4.84
C VAL A 240 -0.07 22.40 5.98
N ARG A 241 0.22 21.41 6.85
CA ARG A 241 0.94 21.63 8.09
C ARG A 241 1.74 20.43 8.50
N ILE A 242 2.96 20.67 8.95
CA ILE A 242 3.81 19.68 9.62
C ILE A 242 4.04 20.16 11.05
N GLU A 243 3.91 19.25 12.00
CA GLU A 243 4.27 19.44 13.39
C GLU A 243 5.27 18.34 13.81
N GLN A 244 6.32 18.77 14.48
CA GLN A 244 7.31 17.91 15.09
C GLN A 244 7.49 18.37 16.53
N TRP A 245 7.47 17.42 17.48
CA TRP A 245 7.60 17.75 18.90
C TRP A 245 8.29 16.65 19.67
N ASP A 246 8.66 16.97 20.89
CA ASP A 246 9.50 16.18 21.78
C ASP A 246 10.89 15.96 21.17
N GLY A 247 11.80 16.82 21.57
CA GLY A 247 13.21 16.75 21.15
C GLY A 247 13.46 17.15 19.68
N PHE A 248 12.69 18.09 19.14
CA PHE A 248 12.90 18.58 17.78
C PHE A 248 14.30 19.16 17.60
N ARG A 249 14.96 18.72 16.53
CA ARG A 249 16.26 19.23 16.06
C ARG A 249 16.22 19.39 14.55
N TYR A 250 16.92 20.39 14.05
CA TYR A 250 17.15 20.53 12.61
C TYR A 250 18.61 20.87 12.30
N GLU A 251 19.06 20.50 11.12
CA GLU A 251 20.37 20.79 10.57
C GLU A 251 20.26 21.06 9.06
N GLU A 252 20.85 22.17 8.59
CA GLU A 252 20.99 22.51 7.17
C GLU A 252 22.37 23.14 6.98
N GLY A 253 23.36 22.35 6.60
CA GLY A 253 24.76 22.77 6.52
C GLY A 253 25.30 23.22 7.89
N ALA A 254 25.67 24.50 7.99
CA ALA A 254 26.16 25.08 9.25
C ALA A 254 25.02 25.56 10.17
N ARG A 255 23.78 25.60 9.69
CA ARG A 255 22.63 26.05 10.49
C ARG A 255 22.11 24.89 11.31
N ARG A 256 21.92 25.13 12.60
CA ARG A 256 21.39 24.14 13.56
C ARG A 256 20.41 24.80 14.49
N GLY A 257 19.39 24.05 14.92
CA GLY A 257 18.44 24.53 15.92
C GLY A 257 17.82 23.36 16.70
N ARG A 258 17.28 23.71 17.88
CA ARG A 258 16.56 22.78 18.76
C ARG A 258 15.37 23.51 19.35
N ALA A 259 14.27 22.80 19.53
CA ALA A 259 13.08 23.28 20.20
C ALA A 259 12.29 22.09 20.76
N ASP A 260 11.38 22.34 21.69
CA ASP A 260 10.45 21.30 22.13
C ASP A 260 9.44 20.96 21.02
N ARG A 261 9.09 21.98 20.21
CA ARG A 261 8.13 21.83 19.11
C ARG A 261 8.51 22.73 17.94
N ALA A 262 8.29 22.23 16.74
CA ALA A 262 8.37 23.00 15.50
C ALA A 262 7.09 22.79 14.68
N VAL A 263 6.61 23.86 14.08
CA VAL A 263 5.45 23.86 13.20
C VAL A 263 5.84 24.50 11.88
N LEU A 264 5.70 23.76 10.80
CA LEU A 264 5.80 24.26 9.44
C LEU A 264 4.38 24.45 8.89
N ASP A 265 4.02 25.67 8.59
CA ASP A 265 2.82 26.02 7.83
C ASP A 265 3.22 26.17 6.35
N GLU A 266 2.84 25.21 5.53
CA GLU A 266 3.21 25.19 4.10
C GLU A 266 2.49 26.31 3.33
N LEU A 267 1.26 26.66 3.71
CA LEU A 267 0.50 27.74 3.06
C LEU A 267 1.12 29.12 3.34
N ALA A 268 1.59 29.33 4.57
CA ALA A 268 2.25 30.57 4.98
C ALA A 268 3.76 30.57 4.66
N GLY A 269 4.34 29.41 4.29
CA GLY A 269 5.77 29.24 4.09
C GLY A 269 6.59 29.55 5.36
N ARG A 270 5.99 29.35 6.55
CA ARG A 270 6.53 29.81 7.83
C ARG A 270 6.85 28.64 8.76
N ILE A 271 8.03 28.68 9.35
CA ILE A 271 8.43 27.78 10.43
C ILE A 271 8.38 28.55 11.75
N THR A 272 7.71 27.98 12.74
CA THR A 272 7.70 28.45 14.13
C THR A 272 8.30 27.35 15.01
N MET A 273 9.22 27.75 15.88
CA MET A 273 9.90 26.88 16.85
C MET A 273 9.65 27.38 18.25
#